data_444b7dfc112b50b8d3e865ab1eb707c5
#
_entry.id   444b7dfc112b50b8d3e865ab1eb707c5
#
_cell.length_a   1.000
_cell.length_b   1.000
_cell.length_c   1.000
_cell.angle_alpha   90.00
_cell.angle_beta   90.00
_cell.angle_gamma   90.00
#
_symmetry.space_group_name_H-M   'P 1'
#
loop_
_entity.id
_entity.type
_entity.pdbx_description
1 polymer ?
#
loop_
_entity_poly.entity_id
_entity_poly.type
_entity_poly.pdbx_seq_one_letter_code
_entity_poly.pdbx_strand_id
1 'polypeptide(L)'
;NGLQLAGKGEGQIDVAFLRTLGVDFMPKIIRSFLDANKGKQIHFNLFCDKVLTGDILTGLKEKKYDIGFCSKFDDEPLIEFIPVAKQDLVVIVPPEHPLAEKSEIHLEETLPYKQIIFKKRSGLRQIIDQLFKSIGQYPDVAFEIDEDQVAAGFVANDFGICIAPDIPILHSLNLKILPLVSPSWQRNFYMAMLKDVYHPPVVEAFKKFVIEETSREIFYKTN
;
A
#
# COMPACT_ATOMS: atom_id res chain seq x y z
N ASN A 1 14.44 -9.78 27.18
CA ASN A 1 13.57 -10.90 27.03
C ASN A 1 14.35 -12.09 26.49
N GLY A 2 14.24 -13.26 27.15
CA GLY A 2 15.03 -14.46 26.82
C GLY A 2 14.84 -14.96 25.39
N LEU A 3 13.67 -14.74 24.78
CA LEU A 3 13.41 -15.14 23.40
C LEU A 3 14.27 -14.36 22.39
N GLN A 4 14.55 -13.12 22.68
CA GLN A 4 15.35 -12.26 21.80
C GLN A 4 16.84 -12.57 21.96
N LEU A 5 17.25 -13.12 23.09
CA LEU A 5 18.65 -13.43 23.37
C LEU A 5 19.11 -14.75 22.75
N ALA A 6 18.21 -15.54 22.21
CA ALA A 6 18.56 -16.82 21.62
C ALA A 6 19.55 -16.70 20.44
N GLY A 7 19.64 -15.53 19.79
CA GLY A 7 20.69 -15.23 18.82
C GLY A 7 20.69 -16.08 17.55
N LYS A 8 19.64 -16.88 17.33
CA LYS A 8 19.56 -17.86 16.24
C LYS A 8 18.45 -17.54 15.24
N GLY A 9 18.08 -16.27 15.12
CA GLY A 9 16.96 -15.85 14.27
C GLY A 9 15.61 -16.24 14.84
N GLU A 10 15.52 -16.42 16.15
CA GLU A 10 14.28 -16.68 16.88
C GLU A 10 13.89 -15.46 17.69
N GLY A 11 12.60 -15.35 18.02
CA GLY A 11 12.07 -14.28 18.86
C GLY A 11 10.86 -13.59 18.27
N GLN A 12 10.68 -12.34 18.65
CA GLN A 12 9.51 -11.55 18.27
C GLN A 12 9.89 -10.41 17.34
N ILE A 13 9.05 -10.18 16.35
CA ILE A 13 9.16 -9.05 15.41
C ILE A 13 7.89 -8.22 15.51
N ASP A 14 8.04 -6.95 15.86
CA ASP A 14 6.94 -5.99 15.89
C ASP A 14 6.90 -5.25 14.54
N VAL A 15 5.84 -5.47 13.77
CA VAL A 15 5.70 -4.97 12.42
C VAL A 15 4.45 -4.11 12.29
N ALA A 16 4.64 -2.87 11.82
CA ALA A 16 3.54 -1.98 11.49
C ALA A 16 3.44 -1.85 9.96
N PHE A 17 2.23 -1.82 9.44
CA PHE A 17 2.04 -1.69 8.00
C PHE A 17 0.73 -1.00 7.66
N LEU A 18 0.70 -0.38 6.48
CA LEU A 18 -0.51 0.20 5.94
C LEU A 18 -1.51 -0.90 5.62
N ARG A 19 -2.79 -0.64 5.85
CA ARG A 19 -3.87 -1.60 5.62
C ARG A 19 -3.85 -2.18 4.21
N THR A 20 -3.55 -1.35 3.21
CA THR A 20 -3.52 -1.79 1.81
C THR A 20 -2.51 -2.91 1.55
N LEU A 21 -1.49 -3.05 2.39
CA LEU A 21 -0.49 -4.14 2.29
C LEU A 21 -0.90 -5.38 3.08
N GLY A 22 -1.96 -5.29 3.89
CA GLY A 22 -2.34 -6.33 4.84
C GLY A 22 -3.16 -7.47 4.25
N VAL A 23 -3.69 -7.33 3.02
CA VAL A 23 -4.55 -8.36 2.41
C VAL A 23 -3.74 -9.35 1.59
N ASP A 24 -2.68 -8.92 0.94
CA ASP A 24 -1.90 -9.76 0.04
C ASP A 24 -0.41 -9.78 0.37
N PHE A 25 0.26 -8.63 0.32
CA PHE A 25 1.72 -8.55 0.48
C PHE A 25 2.20 -9.09 1.84
N MET A 26 1.69 -8.56 2.94
CA MET A 26 2.15 -8.95 4.28
C MET A 26 1.88 -10.43 4.60
N PRO A 27 0.67 -10.96 4.36
CA PRO A 27 0.43 -12.38 4.60
C PRO A 27 1.36 -13.29 3.78
N LYS A 28 1.61 -12.96 2.52
CA LYS A 28 2.50 -13.76 1.66
C LYS A 28 3.94 -13.74 2.14
N ILE A 29 4.48 -12.57 2.44
CA ILE A 29 5.89 -12.46 2.83
C ILE A 29 6.14 -13.10 4.20
N ILE A 30 5.21 -12.93 5.14
CA ILE A 30 5.30 -13.57 6.45
C ILE A 30 5.19 -15.08 6.33
N ARG A 31 4.24 -15.57 5.53
CA ARG A 31 4.11 -17.03 5.29
C ARG A 31 5.38 -17.62 4.71
N SER A 32 5.95 -16.96 3.72
CA SER A 32 7.18 -17.42 3.09
C SER A 32 8.35 -17.42 4.06
N PHE A 33 8.46 -16.39 4.91
CA PHE A 33 9.52 -16.32 5.92
C PHE A 33 9.38 -17.43 6.95
N LEU A 34 8.19 -17.68 7.47
CA LEU A 34 7.96 -18.73 8.43
C LEU A 34 8.23 -20.12 7.84
N ASP A 35 7.85 -20.32 6.58
CA ASP A 35 8.13 -21.59 5.88
C ASP A 35 9.63 -21.82 5.68
N ALA A 36 10.38 -20.77 5.42
CA ALA A 36 11.83 -20.83 5.27
C ALA A 36 12.56 -21.06 6.62
N ASN A 37 11.86 -20.88 7.73
CA ASN A 37 12.43 -20.95 9.08
C ASN A 37 11.69 -21.96 9.96
N LYS A 38 11.20 -23.03 9.37
CA LYS A 38 10.51 -24.10 10.12
C LYS A 38 11.39 -24.63 11.25
N GLY A 39 10.77 -24.88 12.39
CA GLY A 39 11.48 -25.34 13.56
C GLY A 39 12.04 -24.23 14.45
N LYS A 40 12.04 -23.00 13.99
CA LYS A 40 12.40 -21.83 14.81
C LYS A 40 11.16 -21.20 15.43
N GLN A 41 11.30 -20.69 16.64
CA GLN A 41 10.21 -19.99 17.32
C GLN A 41 10.25 -18.51 16.95
N ILE A 42 9.39 -18.13 16.03
CA ILE A 42 9.27 -16.76 15.53
C ILE A 42 7.83 -16.30 15.71
N HIS A 43 7.64 -15.16 16.38
CA HIS A 43 6.34 -14.58 16.58
C HIS A 43 6.29 -13.17 16.02
N PHE A 44 5.26 -12.90 15.22
CA PHE A 44 4.98 -11.57 14.66
C PHE A 44 3.89 -10.89 15.47
N ASN A 45 4.15 -9.68 15.93
CA ASN A 45 3.12 -8.75 16.39
C ASN A 45 2.81 -7.78 15.27
N LEU A 46 1.55 -7.70 14.86
CA LEU A 46 1.12 -6.92 13.71
C LEU A 46 0.31 -5.71 14.14
N PHE A 47 0.66 -4.55 13.60
CA PHE A 47 0.02 -3.28 13.90
C PHE A 47 -0.40 -2.62 12.58
N CYS A 48 -1.70 -2.64 12.30
CA CYS A 48 -2.24 -2.05 11.06
C CYS A 48 -3.53 -1.24 11.28
N ASP A 49 -4.06 -1.21 12.50
CA ASP A 49 -5.28 -0.51 12.79
C ASP A 49 -5.03 1.00 12.88
N LYS A 50 -5.67 1.74 11.98
CA LYS A 50 -5.62 3.22 11.94
C LYS A 50 -4.20 3.81 11.87
N VAL A 51 -3.24 3.07 11.36
CA VAL A 51 -1.88 3.57 11.20
C VAL A 51 -1.67 4.11 9.80
N LEU A 52 -1.21 5.34 9.70
CA LEU A 52 -0.76 5.99 8.48
C LEU A 52 0.77 5.98 8.45
N THR A 53 1.37 6.34 7.32
CA THR A 53 2.83 6.38 7.20
C THR A 53 3.48 7.19 8.32
N GLY A 54 2.96 8.38 8.62
CA GLY A 54 3.50 9.21 9.69
C GLY A 54 3.50 8.53 11.06
N ASP A 55 2.42 7.79 11.37
CA ASP A 55 2.32 7.05 12.63
C ASP A 55 3.35 5.92 12.69
N ILE A 56 3.56 5.23 11.58
CA ILE A 56 4.54 4.15 11.49
C ILE A 56 5.95 4.69 11.72
N LEU A 57 6.31 5.79 11.05
CA LEU A 57 7.63 6.38 11.18
C LEU A 57 7.88 6.90 12.60
N THR A 58 6.89 7.52 13.22
CA THR A 58 6.97 7.95 14.62
C THR A 58 7.19 6.74 15.54
N GLY A 59 6.42 5.66 15.33
CA GLY A 59 6.57 4.44 16.12
C GLY A 59 7.93 3.77 15.97
N LEU A 60 8.53 3.82 14.77
CA LEU A 60 9.90 3.35 14.57
C LEU A 60 10.91 4.19 15.35
N LYS A 61 10.78 5.51 15.31
CA LYS A 61 11.67 6.42 16.04
C LYS A 61 11.55 6.26 17.56
N GLU A 62 10.36 5.94 18.04
CA GLU A 62 10.09 5.66 19.45
C GLU A 62 10.38 4.21 19.85
N LYS A 63 10.86 3.41 18.91
CA LYS A 63 11.16 1.98 19.11
C LYS A 63 9.94 1.15 19.52
N LYS A 64 8.76 1.59 19.10
CA LYS A 64 7.52 0.85 19.28
C LYS A 64 7.39 -0.30 18.27
N TYR A 65 7.94 -0.11 17.09
CA TYR A 65 7.97 -1.11 16.02
C TYR A 65 9.42 -1.36 15.58
N ASP A 66 9.71 -2.61 15.19
CA ASP A 66 11.01 -2.98 14.63
C ASP A 66 11.09 -2.61 13.15
N ILE A 67 10.03 -2.88 12.40
CA ILE A 67 9.96 -2.71 10.96
C ILE A 67 8.60 -2.12 10.60
N GLY A 68 8.58 -1.21 9.63
CA GLY A 68 7.36 -0.67 9.06
C GLY A 68 7.29 -0.93 7.56
N PHE A 69 6.07 -1.04 7.03
CA PHE A 69 5.82 -1.13 5.59
C PHE A 69 4.83 -0.03 5.23
N CYS A 70 5.31 0.95 4.47
CA CYS A 70 4.58 2.21 4.29
C CYS A 70 5.07 2.97 3.06
N SER A 71 4.55 4.18 2.88
CA SER A 71 5.06 5.12 1.90
C SER A 71 6.37 5.74 2.40
N LYS A 72 7.10 6.38 1.50
CA LYS A 72 8.32 7.09 1.84
C LYS A 72 8.02 8.57 2.09
N PHE A 73 8.62 9.13 3.15
CA PHE A 73 8.70 10.57 3.36
C PHE A 73 10.13 11.02 3.11
N ASP A 74 10.29 12.13 2.40
CA ASP A 74 11.63 12.61 2.00
C ASP A 74 12.45 13.17 3.16
N ASP A 75 11.79 13.76 4.17
CA ASP A 75 12.46 14.42 5.29
C ASP A 75 12.51 13.51 6.53
N GLU A 76 13.16 12.35 6.38
CA GLU A 76 13.29 11.36 7.46
C GLU A 76 14.70 10.79 7.49
N PRO A 77 15.69 11.57 7.97
CA PRO A 77 17.10 11.16 7.92
C PRO A 77 17.44 9.97 8.82
N LEU A 78 16.61 9.67 9.83
CA LEU A 78 16.84 8.55 10.73
C LEU A 78 16.31 7.22 10.20
N ILE A 79 15.56 7.24 9.12
CA ILE A 79 14.87 6.07 8.58
C ILE A 79 15.53 5.61 7.29
N GLU A 80 15.78 4.32 7.20
CA GLU A 80 16.15 3.64 5.95
C GLU A 80 14.87 3.17 5.26
N PHE A 81 14.71 3.52 3.98
CA PHE A 81 13.59 3.09 3.15
C PHE A 81 14.09 2.18 2.05
N ILE A 82 13.54 0.97 1.97
CA ILE A 82 13.89 -0.02 0.94
C ILE A 82 12.62 -0.32 0.13
N PRO A 83 12.61 -0.09 -1.20
CA PRO A 83 11.41 -0.37 -1.99
C PRO A 83 11.12 -1.87 -2.03
N VAL A 84 9.86 -2.25 -1.78
CA VAL A 84 9.47 -3.66 -1.69
C VAL A 84 8.22 -4.01 -2.49
N ALA A 85 7.37 -3.05 -2.81
CA ALA A 85 6.14 -3.30 -3.54
C ALA A 85 5.71 -2.09 -4.35
N LYS A 86 4.87 -2.34 -5.34
CA LYS A 86 4.26 -1.31 -6.19
C LYS A 86 2.75 -1.52 -6.23
N GLN A 87 2.03 -0.43 -6.42
CA GLN A 87 0.58 -0.46 -6.57
C GLN A 87 0.19 0.42 -7.75
N ASP A 88 -0.57 -0.15 -8.66
CA ASP A 88 -1.09 0.57 -9.80
C ASP A 88 -2.34 1.36 -9.43
N LEU A 89 -2.57 2.46 -10.13
CA LEU A 89 -3.85 3.15 -10.12
C LEU A 89 -4.71 2.66 -11.27
N VAL A 90 -5.98 2.52 -10.98
CA VAL A 90 -6.99 2.11 -11.96
C VAL A 90 -8.14 3.10 -11.92
N VAL A 91 -8.95 3.09 -12.98
CA VAL A 91 -10.23 3.80 -13.00
C VAL A 91 -11.32 2.75 -12.85
N ILE A 92 -12.14 2.89 -11.81
CA ILE A 92 -13.28 1.99 -11.59
C ILE A 92 -14.56 2.70 -12.01
N VAL A 93 -15.38 1.99 -12.75
CA VAL A 93 -16.64 2.50 -13.30
C VAL A 93 -17.75 1.45 -13.16
N PRO A 94 -19.03 1.88 -13.13
CA PRO A 94 -20.13 0.92 -13.19
C PRO A 94 -20.08 0.10 -14.48
N PRO A 95 -20.63 -1.12 -14.51
CA PRO A 95 -20.54 -2.00 -15.70
C PRO A 95 -21.16 -1.41 -16.97
N GLU A 96 -22.19 -0.57 -16.82
CA GLU A 96 -22.92 0.05 -17.93
C GLU A 96 -22.40 1.43 -18.31
N HIS A 97 -21.34 1.89 -17.67
CA HIS A 97 -20.77 3.22 -17.91
C HIS A 97 -20.17 3.30 -19.33
N PRO A 98 -20.22 4.47 -19.97
CA PRO A 98 -19.61 4.63 -21.31
C PRO A 98 -18.14 4.24 -21.39
N LEU A 99 -17.37 4.44 -20.31
CA LEU A 99 -15.96 4.07 -20.26
C LEU A 99 -15.73 2.57 -20.11
N ALA A 100 -16.75 1.80 -19.71
CA ALA A 100 -16.59 0.37 -19.39
C ALA A 100 -16.16 -0.49 -20.60
N GLU A 101 -16.39 -0.03 -21.82
CA GLU A 101 -16.00 -0.73 -23.04
C GLU A 101 -14.53 -0.51 -23.43
N LYS A 102 -13.87 0.44 -22.80
CA LYS A 102 -12.46 0.74 -23.09
C LYS A 102 -11.54 -0.27 -22.46
N SER A 103 -10.39 -0.50 -23.08
CA SER A 103 -9.36 -1.40 -22.55
C SER A 103 -8.39 -0.68 -21.62
N GLU A 104 -8.28 0.65 -21.76
CA GLU A 104 -7.41 1.51 -20.97
C GLU A 104 -7.97 2.93 -20.94
N ILE A 105 -7.58 3.72 -19.95
CA ILE A 105 -8.09 5.08 -19.75
C ILE A 105 -6.94 6.07 -19.70
N HIS A 106 -7.05 7.15 -20.44
CA HIS A 106 -6.27 8.36 -20.25
C HIS A 106 -7.01 9.27 -19.27
N LEU A 107 -6.30 9.99 -18.44
CA LEU A 107 -6.90 10.78 -17.36
C LEU A 107 -7.94 11.78 -17.87
N GLU A 108 -7.68 12.40 -19.00
CA GLU A 108 -8.60 13.36 -19.63
C GLU A 108 -9.97 12.75 -19.93
N GLU A 109 -10.04 11.47 -20.19
CA GLU A 109 -11.30 10.78 -20.51
C GLU A 109 -12.23 10.70 -19.30
N THR A 110 -11.71 10.90 -18.10
CA THR A 110 -12.53 10.89 -16.87
C THR A 110 -13.23 12.22 -16.59
N LEU A 111 -12.75 13.30 -17.19
CA LEU A 111 -13.20 14.66 -16.87
C LEU A 111 -14.69 14.93 -17.10
N PRO A 112 -15.35 14.36 -18.13
CA PRO A 112 -16.78 14.59 -18.34
C PRO A 112 -17.70 14.01 -17.28
N TYR A 113 -17.17 13.18 -16.39
CA TYR A 113 -17.98 12.36 -15.47
C TYR A 113 -17.80 12.76 -14.01
N LYS A 114 -18.87 12.62 -13.22
CA LYS A 114 -18.80 12.77 -11.76
C LYS A 114 -17.82 11.78 -11.16
N GLN A 115 -17.00 12.25 -10.22
CA GLN A 115 -15.98 11.43 -9.61
C GLN A 115 -16.13 11.36 -8.08
N ILE A 116 -15.84 10.20 -7.56
CA ILE A 116 -15.65 10.00 -6.14
C ILE A 116 -14.15 10.12 -5.88
N ILE A 117 -13.77 11.00 -4.97
CA ILE A 117 -12.35 11.21 -4.64
C ILE A 117 -12.10 10.96 -3.15
N PHE A 118 -10.84 10.84 -2.79
CA PHE A 118 -10.45 10.61 -1.41
C PHE A 118 -10.33 11.94 -0.67
N LYS A 119 -10.60 11.92 0.64
CA LYS A 119 -10.47 13.10 1.48
C LYS A 119 -9.01 13.56 1.57
N LYS A 120 -8.80 14.83 1.85
CA LYS A 120 -7.48 15.48 1.81
C LYS A 120 -6.43 14.84 2.72
N ARG A 121 -6.85 14.18 3.79
CA ARG A 121 -5.94 13.48 4.71
C ARG A 121 -5.41 12.16 4.15
N SER A 122 -5.96 11.68 3.06
CA SER A 122 -5.45 10.49 2.38
C SER A 122 -4.20 10.83 1.58
N GLY A 123 -3.13 10.05 1.74
CA GLY A 123 -1.94 10.18 0.90
C GLY A 123 -2.26 9.98 -0.59
N LEU A 124 -3.26 9.18 -0.89
CA LEU A 124 -3.71 8.94 -2.26
C LEU A 124 -4.34 10.19 -2.88
N ARG A 125 -5.01 11.03 -2.08
CA ARG A 125 -5.59 12.29 -2.57
C ARG A 125 -4.52 13.21 -3.14
N GLN A 126 -3.38 13.32 -2.50
CA GLN A 126 -2.29 14.16 -2.97
C GLN A 126 -1.78 13.69 -4.33
N ILE A 127 -1.67 12.38 -4.50
CA ILE A 127 -1.22 11.78 -5.76
C ILE A 127 -2.21 12.08 -6.87
N ILE A 128 -3.50 11.87 -6.63
CA ILE A 128 -4.56 12.12 -7.60
C ILE A 128 -4.62 13.61 -7.97
N ASP A 129 -4.51 14.48 -6.97
CA ASP A 129 -4.47 15.94 -7.22
C ASP A 129 -3.29 16.31 -8.11
N GLN A 130 -2.11 15.72 -7.89
CA GLN A 130 -0.95 15.97 -8.75
C GLN A 130 -1.16 15.49 -10.19
N LEU A 131 -1.81 14.33 -10.36
CA LEU A 131 -2.14 13.82 -11.69
C LEU A 131 -3.03 14.79 -12.45
N PHE A 132 -4.12 15.27 -11.85
CA PHE A 132 -5.00 16.24 -12.48
C PHE A 132 -4.31 17.58 -12.73
N LYS A 133 -3.49 18.02 -11.78
CA LYS A 133 -2.70 19.25 -11.94
C LYS A 133 -1.76 19.14 -13.14
N SER A 134 -1.17 17.96 -13.37
CA SER A 134 -0.23 17.75 -14.48
C SER A 134 -0.87 17.95 -15.86
N ILE A 135 -2.19 17.79 -15.97
CA ILE A 135 -2.95 18.02 -17.18
C ILE A 135 -3.71 19.36 -17.15
N GLY A 136 -3.50 20.17 -16.09
CA GLY A 136 -4.13 21.49 -15.94
C GLY A 136 -5.63 21.47 -15.74
N GLN A 137 -6.19 20.38 -15.23
CA GLN A 137 -7.63 20.17 -15.07
C GLN A 137 -7.96 19.70 -13.65
N TYR A 138 -9.24 19.76 -13.30
CA TYR A 138 -9.73 19.27 -12.01
C TYR A 138 -10.97 18.42 -12.25
N PRO A 139 -11.17 17.37 -11.43
CA PRO A 139 -12.33 16.49 -11.57
C PRO A 139 -13.61 17.18 -11.10
N ASP A 140 -14.74 16.74 -11.65
CA ASP A 140 -16.07 17.12 -11.17
C ASP A 140 -16.44 16.19 -10.01
N VAL A 141 -16.32 16.67 -8.77
CA VAL A 141 -16.41 15.85 -7.56
C VAL A 141 -17.87 15.66 -7.14
N ALA A 142 -18.30 14.39 -7.04
CA ALA A 142 -19.59 14.04 -6.48
C ALA A 142 -19.51 13.82 -4.96
N PHE A 143 -18.51 13.06 -4.50
CA PHE A 143 -18.31 12.72 -3.09
C PHE A 143 -16.83 12.67 -2.74
N GLU A 144 -16.52 12.99 -1.48
CA GLU A 144 -15.21 12.77 -0.89
C GLU A 144 -15.34 11.66 0.16
N ILE A 145 -14.52 10.61 0.07
CA ILE A 145 -14.60 9.41 0.91
C ILE A 145 -13.21 9.05 1.41
N ASP A 146 -13.11 8.52 2.62
CA ASP A 146 -11.84 8.14 3.23
C ASP A 146 -11.33 6.76 2.78
N GLU A 147 -12.24 5.82 2.56
CA GLU A 147 -11.92 4.40 2.39
C GLU A 147 -12.14 3.96 0.95
N ASP A 148 -11.14 3.28 0.38
CA ASP A 148 -11.19 2.78 -1.00
C ASP A 148 -12.31 1.76 -1.23
N GLN A 149 -12.58 0.88 -0.26
CA GLN A 149 -13.69 -0.06 -0.36
C GLN A 149 -15.05 0.63 -0.37
N VAL A 150 -15.22 1.67 0.41
CA VAL A 150 -16.46 2.46 0.43
C VAL A 150 -16.63 3.21 -0.88
N ALA A 151 -15.56 3.82 -1.38
CA ALA A 151 -15.59 4.48 -2.68
C ALA A 151 -16.00 3.50 -3.79
N ALA A 152 -15.47 2.30 -3.79
CA ALA A 152 -15.81 1.26 -4.76
C ALA A 152 -17.30 0.86 -4.69
N GLY A 153 -17.87 0.78 -3.48
CA GLY A 153 -19.29 0.53 -3.30
C GLY A 153 -20.17 1.62 -3.90
N PHE A 154 -19.78 2.88 -3.75
CA PHE A 154 -20.49 4.00 -4.37
C PHE A 154 -20.38 3.95 -5.90
N VAL A 155 -19.22 3.59 -6.45
CA VAL A 155 -19.08 3.39 -7.90
C VAL A 155 -19.99 2.26 -8.40
N ALA A 156 -19.99 1.13 -7.72
CA ALA A 156 -20.82 -0.02 -8.09
C ALA A 156 -22.32 0.32 -8.13
N ASN A 157 -22.75 1.32 -7.36
CA ASN A 157 -24.12 1.80 -7.31
C ASN A 157 -24.36 3.10 -8.11
N ASP A 158 -23.48 3.38 -9.05
CA ASP A 158 -23.63 4.45 -10.06
C ASP A 158 -23.66 5.88 -9.48
N PHE A 159 -22.89 6.14 -8.42
CA PHE A 159 -22.74 7.49 -7.87
C PHE A 159 -21.60 8.29 -8.53
N GLY A 160 -20.83 7.67 -9.38
CA GLY A 160 -19.71 8.28 -10.06
C GLY A 160 -18.65 7.26 -10.44
N ILE A 161 -17.56 7.72 -11.00
CA ILE A 161 -16.37 6.94 -11.28
C ILE A 161 -15.29 7.29 -10.24
N CYS A 162 -14.24 6.48 -10.13
CA CYS A 162 -13.19 6.74 -9.15
C CYS A 162 -11.84 6.29 -9.68
N ILE A 163 -10.82 7.11 -9.47
CA ILE A 163 -9.43 6.71 -9.63
C ILE A 163 -9.00 6.14 -8.28
N ALA A 164 -8.65 4.86 -8.26
CA ALA A 164 -8.43 4.11 -7.03
C ALA A 164 -7.22 3.20 -7.16
N PRO A 165 -6.64 2.77 -6.01
CA PRO A 165 -5.61 1.73 -6.06
C PRO A 165 -6.22 0.42 -6.52
N ASP A 166 -5.45 -0.34 -7.29
CA ASP A 166 -5.86 -1.68 -7.71
C ASP A 166 -5.68 -2.65 -6.54
N ILE A 167 -6.78 -2.92 -5.85
CA ILE A 167 -6.83 -3.79 -4.68
C ILE A 167 -7.76 -4.99 -4.93
N PRO A 168 -7.53 -6.13 -4.25
CA PRO A 168 -8.27 -7.37 -4.54
C PRO A 168 -9.79 -7.26 -4.41
N ILE A 169 -10.29 -6.48 -3.45
CA ILE A 169 -11.73 -6.36 -3.20
C ILE A 169 -12.50 -5.83 -4.43
N LEU A 170 -11.84 -5.06 -5.29
CA LEU A 170 -12.49 -4.49 -6.48
C LEU A 170 -13.02 -5.58 -7.39
N HIS A 171 -12.34 -6.73 -7.46
CA HIS A 171 -12.70 -7.85 -8.33
C HIS A 171 -13.92 -8.61 -7.85
N SER A 172 -14.39 -8.39 -6.62
CA SER A 172 -15.60 -9.02 -6.07
C SER A 172 -16.84 -8.12 -6.17
N LEU A 173 -16.69 -6.89 -6.64
CA LEU A 173 -17.77 -5.94 -6.77
C LEU A 173 -18.26 -5.85 -8.23
N ASN A 174 -19.50 -5.39 -8.39
CA ASN A 174 -20.09 -5.21 -9.72
C ASN A 174 -19.62 -3.88 -10.34
N LEU A 175 -18.42 -3.89 -10.88
CA LEU A 175 -17.82 -2.73 -11.54
C LEU A 175 -16.79 -3.20 -12.58
N LYS A 176 -16.36 -2.27 -13.44
CA LYS A 176 -15.25 -2.49 -14.37
C LYS A 176 -14.00 -1.79 -13.85
N ILE A 177 -12.88 -2.47 -13.98
CA ILE A 177 -11.57 -1.99 -13.55
C ILE A 177 -10.74 -1.75 -14.81
N LEU A 178 -10.34 -0.51 -15.03
CA LEU A 178 -9.65 -0.10 -16.24
C LEU A 178 -8.29 0.48 -15.90
N PRO A 179 -7.20 0.06 -16.56
CA PRO A 179 -5.87 0.64 -16.31
C PRO A 179 -5.85 2.13 -16.63
N LEU A 180 -5.26 2.93 -15.73
CA LEU A 180 -4.96 4.33 -15.99
C LEU A 180 -3.56 4.39 -16.61
N VAL A 181 -3.47 4.75 -17.89
CA VAL A 181 -2.21 4.65 -18.64
C VAL A 181 -1.51 5.98 -18.89
N SER A 182 -2.22 7.10 -18.75
CA SER A 182 -1.62 8.43 -18.94
C SER A 182 -2.36 9.48 -18.09
N PRO A 183 -1.63 10.25 -17.26
CA PRO A 183 -0.19 10.13 -16.99
C PRO A 183 0.18 8.80 -16.35
N SER A 184 1.35 8.30 -16.69
CA SER A 184 1.87 7.07 -16.07
C SER A 184 2.23 7.34 -14.61
N TRP A 185 1.77 6.47 -13.73
CA TRP A 185 2.06 6.60 -12.31
C TRP A 185 2.09 5.23 -11.64
N GLN A 186 3.02 5.09 -10.67
CA GLN A 186 3.09 3.92 -9.79
C GLN A 186 3.29 4.40 -8.36
N ARG A 187 2.49 3.85 -7.44
CA ARG A 187 2.71 4.03 -6.01
C ARG A 187 3.72 2.97 -5.55
N ASN A 188 4.79 3.44 -4.90
CA ASN A 188 5.80 2.55 -4.32
C ASN A 188 5.57 2.43 -2.82
N PHE A 189 5.78 1.22 -2.30
CA PHE A 189 5.80 0.95 -0.86
C PHE A 189 7.19 0.52 -0.44
N TYR A 190 7.52 0.82 0.79
CA TYR A 190 8.86 0.66 1.33
C TYR A 190 8.83 -0.10 2.63
N MET A 191 9.85 -0.92 2.86
CA MET A 191 10.19 -1.39 4.18
C MET A 191 11.01 -0.30 4.85
N ALA A 192 10.61 0.11 6.04
CA ALA A 192 11.21 1.21 6.77
C ALA A 192 11.75 0.73 8.12
N MET A 193 12.96 1.15 8.46
CA MET A 193 13.64 0.80 9.71
C MET A 193 14.51 1.96 10.17
N LEU A 194 14.75 2.05 11.48
CA LEU A 194 15.74 2.98 12.01
C LEU A 194 17.13 2.62 11.50
N LYS A 195 17.88 3.64 11.09
CA LYS A 195 19.30 3.53 10.75
C LYS A 195 20.14 3.51 12.01
N ASP A 196 21.32 2.90 11.91
CA ASP A 196 22.40 3.01 12.89
C ASP A 196 21.99 2.63 14.33
N VAL A 197 21.04 1.74 14.45
CA VAL A 197 20.64 1.16 15.74
C VAL A 197 20.74 -0.36 15.68
N TYR A 198 20.90 -0.97 16.85
CA TYR A 198 20.89 -2.40 16.94
C TYR A 198 19.49 -2.96 16.71
N HIS A 199 19.40 -4.00 15.89
CA HIS A 199 18.21 -4.80 15.71
C HIS A 199 18.51 -6.25 16.11
N PRO A 200 17.58 -6.94 16.79
CA PRO A 200 17.77 -8.36 17.10
C PRO A 200 18.00 -9.22 15.85
N PRO A 201 18.71 -10.35 15.97
CA PRO A 201 18.99 -11.20 14.81
C PRO A 201 17.77 -11.64 14.01
N VAL A 202 16.63 -11.91 14.67
CA VAL A 202 15.40 -12.29 13.98
C VAL A 202 14.86 -11.15 13.10
N VAL A 203 15.00 -9.90 13.54
CA VAL A 203 14.59 -8.71 12.80
C VAL A 203 15.49 -8.54 11.57
N GLU A 204 16.82 -8.66 11.75
CA GLU A 204 17.76 -8.61 10.63
C GLU A 204 17.54 -9.75 9.64
N ALA A 205 17.21 -10.95 10.11
CA ALA A 205 16.89 -12.09 9.25
C ALA A 205 15.65 -11.81 8.40
N PHE A 206 14.61 -11.23 9.00
CA PHE A 206 13.41 -10.89 8.27
C PHE A 206 13.67 -9.78 7.24
N LYS A 207 14.41 -8.74 7.61
CA LYS A 207 14.84 -7.68 6.69
C LYS A 207 15.52 -8.26 5.45
N LYS A 208 16.52 -9.11 5.67
CA LYS A 208 17.27 -9.75 4.58
C LYS A 208 16.36 -10.60 3.70
N PHE A 209 15.48 -11.38 4.31
CA PHE A 209 14.52 -12.21 3.59
C PHE A 209 13.60 -11.37 2.69
N VAL A 210 13.05 -10.29 3.23
CA VAL A 210 12.17 -9.39 2.48
C VAL A 210 12.91 -8.81 1.28
N ILE A 211 14.14 -8.35 1.46
CA ILE A 211 14.96 -7.79 0.36
C ILE A 211 15.17 -8.85 -0.73
N GLU A 212 15.55 -10.06 -0.35
CA GLU A 212 15.81 -11.14 -1.30
C GLU A 212 14.56 -11.56 -2.05
N GLU A 213 13.42 -11.73 -1.36
CA GLU A 213 12.17 -12.16 -1.98
C GLU A 213 11.57 -11.09 -2.88
N THR A 214 11.60 -9.83 -2.47
CA THR A 214 11.01 -8.75 -3.28
C THR A 214 11.85 -8.41 -4.51
N SER A 215 13.13 -8.76 -4.54
CA SER A 215 13.95 -8.60 -5.73
C SER A 215 13.56 -9.54 -6.88
N ARG A 216 12.70 -10.54 -6.61
CA ARG A 216 12.24 -11.52 -7.61
C ARG A 216 10.96 -11.09 -8.34
N GLU A 217 10.57 -9.85 -8.31
CA GLU A 217 9.36 -9.30 -8.94
C GLU A 217 8.02 -9.86 -8.43
N ILE A 218 7.99 -11.07 -7.89
CA ILE A 218 6.77 -11.78 -7.48
C ILE A 218 5.96 -11.02 -6.41
N PHE A 219 6.63 -10.18 -5.63
CA PHE A 219 6.02 -9.37 -4.58
C PHE A 219 5.90 -7.89 -4.92
N TYR A 220 6.31 -7.46 -6.12
CA TYR A 220 6.28 -6.05 -6.49
C TYR A 220 4.88 -5.51 -6.76
N LYS A 221 3.93 -6.38 -7.10
CA LYS A 221 2.53 -6.02 -7.34
C LYS A 221 1.69 -6.44 -6.16
N THR A 222 0.81 -5.55 -5.70
CA THR A 222 -0.07 -5.77 -4.54
C THR A 222 -1.52 -6.03 -4.93
N ASN A 223 -1.80 -6.29 -6.18
CA ASN A 223 -3.14 -6.55 -6.73
C ASN A 223 -3.36 -8.03 -7.07
#